data_81ac12d779d86f2f6c426a17e6e51219
#
_entry.id   81ac12d779d86f2f6c426a17e6e51219
#
_cell.length_a   1.000
_cell.length_b   1.000
_cell.length_c   1.000
_cell.angle_alpha   90.00
_cell.angle_beta   90.00
_cell.angle_gamma   90.00
#
_symmetry.space_group_name_H-M   'P 1'
#
loop_
_entity.id
_entity.type
_entity.pdbx_description
1 polymer ?
#
loop_
_entity_poly.entity_id
_entity_poly.type
_entity_poly.pdbx_seq_one_letter_code
_entity_poly.pdbx_strand_id
1 'polypeptide(L)'
;MKIELNNNKVYLDNDGEKKEIHPFWLRERVNGDRFVDIKTKQRLFDPTQIQENIKINDINLSKDFLEVTFNDGASTKLSIQELIEEFSNNDFIKLIKKVEWDSSLDDLNIFDFKENFFEKEEMYNALVSFYKYGFVIFKDVPTKDNFLINFANAIGSVRRTNFGEFFNVRSKPDPNDLAYTSLPLAPHTDNPYRNPVPCIQILHCIENEVSGGYSTLVDGYTVTENLKKNDPDAYKILTEVKVRFKFTDKNVMLEDWSELIHLDDEKNFKQVRFSPRLD
;
A
#
# COMPACT_ATOMS: atom_id res chain seq x y z
N MET A 1 7.28 -10.06 22.81
CA MET A 1 8.38 -9.06 22.72
C MET A 1 8.48 -8.29 24.04
N LYS A 2 9.68 -8.07 24.57
CA LYS A 2 9.91 -7.33 25.83
C LYS A 2 11.22 -6.53 25.76
N ILE A 3 11.34 -5.52 26.62
CA ILE A 3 12.57 -4.72 26.78
C ILE A 3 13.33 -5.22 28.00
N GLU A 4 14.62 -5.44 27.86
CA GLU A 4 15.51 -5.90 28.94
C GLU A 4 16.73 -4.99 29.04
N LEU A 5 17.30 -4.90 30.26
CA LEU A 5 18.54 -4.20 30.55
C LEU A 5 19.65 -5.16 30.85
N ASN A 6 20.82 -4.90 30.31
CA ASN A 6 22.06 -5.58 30.67
C ASN A 6 23.25 -4.65 30.50
N ASN A 7 24.01 -4.42 31.59
CA ASN A 7 25.24 -3.57 31.60
C ASN A 7 25.03 -2.18 30.93
N ASN A 8 24.01 -1.43 31.36
CA ASN A 8 23.63 -0.15 30.78
C ASN A 8 23.30 -0.16 29.28
N LYS A 9 22.95 -1.32 28.75
CA LYS A 9 22.45 -1.48 27.39
C LYS A 9 21.00 -1.92 27.41
N VAL A 10 20.27 -1.45 26.45
CA VAL A 10 18.86 -1.81 26.23
C VAL A 10 18.76 -2.88 25.16
N TYR A 11 18.03 -3.91 25.44
CA TYR A 11 17.78 -5.01 24.49
C TYR A 11 16.30 -5.17 24.26
N LEU A 12 15.96 -5.38 23.00
CA LEU A 12 14.67 -5.92 22.60
C LEU A 12 14.80 -7.45 22.55
N ASP A 13 14.00 -8.15 23.33
CA ASP A 13 13.90 -9.60 23.29
C ASP A 13 12.60 -9.99 22.60
N ASN A 14 12.73 -10.73 21.49
CA ASN A 14 11.62 -11.30 20.76
C ASN A 14 11.74 -12.81 20.78
N ASP A 15 11.05 -13.46 21.72
CA ASP A 15 11.01 -14.93 21.90
C ASP A 15 12.40 -15.58 21.98
N GLY A 16 13.34 -14.91 22.67
CA GLY A 16 14.71 -15.39 22.90
C GLY A 16 15.75 -14.82 21.93
N GLU A 17 15.34 -14.16 20.89
CA GLU A 17 16.24 -13.39 20.03
C GLU A 17 16.42 -11.98 20.60
N LYS A 18 17.63 -11.68 21.09
CA LYS A 18 17.97 -10.40 21.72
C LYS A 18 18.70 -9.50 20.75
N LYS A 19 18.13 -8.31 20.49
CA LYS A 19 18.74 -7.26 19.69
C LYS A 19 19.03 -6.02 20.53
N GLU A 20 20.29 -5.58 20.53
CA GLU A 20 20.68 -4.33 21.22
C GLU A 20 20.04 -3.11 20.54
N ILE A 21 19.44 -2.23 21.34
CA ILE A 21 18.95 -0.95 20.89
C ILE A 21 20.08 0.08 21.06
N HIS A 22 20.52 0.67 19.95
CA HIS A 22 21.64 1.60 19.95
C HIS A 22 21.31 2.89 20.75
N PRO A 23 22.22 3.43 21.59
CA PRO A 23 21.97 4.65 22.35
C PRO A 23 21.56 5.85 21.49
N PHE A 24 22.14 5.99 20.31
CA PHE A 24 21.79 7.06 19.37
C PHE A 24 20.30 6.99 18.98
N TRP A 25 19.77 5.81 18.69
CA TRP A 25 18.38 5.59 18.36
C TRP A 25 17.44 6.01 19.49
N LEU A 26 17.79 5.70 20.74
CA LEU A 26 17.04 6.17 21.91
C LEU A 26 17.14 7.69 22.10
N ARG A 27 18.32 8.26 21.84
CA ARG A 27 18.58 9.70 21.99
C ARG A 27 17.77 10.53 20.99
N GLU A 28 17.57 10.04 19.78
CA GLU A 28 16.69 10.67 18.79
C GLU A 28 15.21 10.75 19.23
N ARG A 29 14.79 9.90 20.16
CA ARG A 29 13.42 9.77 20.67
C ARG A 29 13.20 10.49 21.99
N VAL A 30 14.16 11.31 22.39
CA VAL A 30 13.99 12.18 23.57
C VAL A 30 12.74 13.04 23.36
N ASN A 31 11.84 12.98 24.34
CA ASN A 31 10.57 13.70 24.37
C ASN A 31 10.59 14.86 25.38
N GLY A 32 9.48 15.59 25.45
CA GLY A 32 9.32 16.78 26.29
C GLY A 32 9.46 18.09 25.51
N ASP A 33 8.92 19.16 26.06
CA ASP A 33 8.73 20.47 25.40
C ASP A 33 10.01 21.11 24.85
N ARG A 34 11.16 20.67 25.38
CA ARG A 34 12.49 21.13 24.97
C ARG A 34 12.96 20.45 23.67
N PHE A 35 12.44 19.28 23.34
CA PHE A 35 12.90 18.44 22.25
C PHE A 35 11.85 18.17 21.19
N VAL A 36 10.57 18.30 21.55
CA VAL A 36 9.44 18.05 20.67
C VAL A 36 8.39 19.14 20.84
N ASP A 37 8.00 19.76 19.74
CA ASP A 37 6.93 20.76 19.75
C ASP A 37 5.58 20.13 20.12
N ILE A 38 4.89 20.73 21.09
CA ILE A 38 3.66 20.17 21.65
C ILE A 38 2.52 20.09 20.61
N LYS A 39 2.46 21.07 19.70
CA LYS A 39 1.38 21.19 18.72
C LYS A 39 1.63 20.34 17.48
N THR A 40 2.81 20.49 16.89
CA THR A 40 3.15 19.83 15.63
C THR A 40 3.70 18.42 15.83
N LYS A 41 4.10 18.07 17.06
CA LYS A 41 4.77 16.80 17.38
C LYS A 41 6.09 16.59 16.62
N GLN A 42 6.66 17.66 16.10
CA GLN A 42 7.94 17.64 15.39
C GLN A 42 9.11 17.88 16.34
N ARG A 43 10.26 17.29 16.01
CA ARG A 43 11.51 17.50 16.76
C ARG A 43 11.95 18.96 16.65
N LEU A 44 12.44 19.50 17.76
CA LEU A 44 13.01 20.86 17.87
C LEU A 44 14.55 20.86 17.76
N PHE A 45 15.15 19.74 17.43
CA PHE A 45 16.59 19.59 17.23
C PHE A 45 16.89 18.80 15.96
N ASP A 46 18.08 19.00 15.43
CA ASP A 46 18.60 18.23 14.30
C ASP A 46 19.32 16.98 14.83
N PRO A 47 18.86 15.76 14.50
CA PRO A 47 19.51 14.52 14.92
C PRO A 47 20.97 14.41 14.47
N THR A 48 21.38 15.06 13.38
CA THR A 48 22.76 15.04 12.90
C THR A 48 23.75 15.76 13.84
N GLN A 49 23.24 16.56 14.79
CA GLN A 49 24.02 17.23 15.80
C GLN A 49 24.26 16.37 17.04
N ILE A 50 23.61 15.20 17.15
CA ILE A 50 23.88 14.26 18.22
C ILE A 50 25.28 13.68 18.00
N GLN A 51 26.10 13.70 19.06
CA GLN A 51 27.47 13.19 18.98
C GLN A 51 27.48 11.69 18.68
N GLU A 52 28.39 11.25 17.81
CA GLU A 52 28.52 9.82 17.46
C GLU A 52 28.84 8.93 18.66
N ASN A 53 29.53 9.48 19.67
CA ASN A 53 29.91 8.80 20.91
C ASN A 53 28.85 8.92 22.02
N ILE A 54 27.60 9.16 21.65
CA ILE A 54 26.47 9.20 22.60
C ILE A 54 26.39 7.90 23.40
N LYS A 55 26.25 8.01 24.72
CA LYS A 55 26.18 6.87 25.65
C LYS A 55 25.08 7.09 26.66
N ILE A 56 24.58 6.00 27.18
CA ILE A 56 23.66 5.99 28.31
C ILE A 56 24.47 6.10 29.57
N ASN A 57 24.20 7.14 30.36
CA ASN A 57 24.81 7.37 31.68
C ASN A 57 24.02 6.69 32.80
N ASP A 58 22.69 6.79 32.70
CA ASP A 58 21.78 6.19 33.66
C ASP A 58 20.53 5.68 32.98
N ILE A 59 19.99 4.58 33.50
CA ILE A 59 18.85 3.91 32.92
C ILE A 59 18.01 3.22 34.01
N ASN A 60 16.71 3.42 33.93
CA ASN A 60 15.75 2.79 34.81
C ASN A 60 14.61 2.18 33.99
N LEU A 61 14.35 0.90 34.22
CA LEU A 61 13.28 0.15 33.55
C LEU A 61 12.18 -0.18 34.54
N SER A 62 11.01 0.35 34.33
CA SER A 62 9.78 -0.02 35.03
C SER A 62 8.89 -0.91 34.15
N LYS A 63 7.73 -1.29 34.64
CA LYS A 63 6.76 -2.07 33.84
C LYS A 63 6.29 -1.34 32.58
N ASP A 64 6.09 -0.03 32.69
CA ASP A 64 5.42 0.75 31.66
C ASP A 64 6.35 1.74 30.93
N PHE A 65 7.53 2.03 31.53
CA PHE A 65 8.42 3.07 31.04
C PHE A 65 9.89 2.68 31.10
N LEU A 66 10.63 3.16 30.11
CA LEU A 66 12.09 3.20 30.07
C LEU A 66 12.55 4.65 30.29
N GLU A 67 13.23 4.94 31.40
CA GLU A 67 13.82 6.23 31.68
C GLU A 67 15.31 6.18 31.37
N VAL A 68 15.81 7.11 30.56
CA VAL A 68 17.20 7.11 30.09
C VAL A 68 17.80 8.50 30.24
N THR A 69 19.01 8.57 30.75
CA THR A 69 19.84 9.81 30.76
C THR A 69 21.11 9.58 29.96
N PHE A 70 21.43 10.51 29.07
CA PHE A 70 22.59 10.42 28.19
C PHE A 70 23.77 11.28 28.65
N ASN A 71 24.95 11.00 28.11
CA ASN A 71 26.17 11.72 28.43
C ASN A 71 26.18 13.17 27.94
N ASP A 72 25.29 13.58 27.05
CA ASP A 72 25.07 14.97 26.63
C ASP A 72 24.11 15.75 27.55
N GLY A 73 23.62 15.11 28.61
CA GLY A 73 22.69 15.69 29.59
C GLY A 73 21.24 15.62 29.19
N ALA A 74 20.90 15.06 28.03
CA ALA A 74 19.52 14.82 27.67
C ALA A 74 18.95 13.64 28.47
N SER A 75 17.67 13.72 28.83
CA SER A 75 16.93 12.64 29.48
C SER A 75 15.57 12.49 28.87
N THR A 76 15.03 11.27 28.90
CA THR A 76 13.70 10.96 28.36
C THR A 76 13.03 9.84 29.15
N LYS A 77 11.71 9.82 29.07
CA LYS A 77 10.88 8.74 29.58
C LYS A 77 10.05 8.21 28.44
N LEU A 78 10.37 7.01 27.97
CA LEU A 78 9.76 6.35 26.81
C LEU A 78 8.75 5.31 27.28
N SER A 79 7.60 5.23 26.64
CA SER A 79 6.63 4.17 26.86
C SER A 79 7.16 2.84 26.31
N ILE A 80 7.13 1.79 27.13
CA ILE A 80 7.51 0.44 26.72
C ILE A 80 6.59 -0.06 25.61
N GLN A 81 5.31 0.23 25.71
CA GLN A 81 4.33 -0.16 24.71
C GLN A 81 4.64 0.49 23.35
N GLU A 82 4.87 1.80 23.31
CA GLU A 82 5.21 2.52 22.08
C GLU A 82 6.51 2.01 21.46
N LEU A 83 7.53 1.73 22.28
CA LEU A 83 8.79 1.14 21.81
C LEU A 83 8.59 -0.24 21.20
N ILE A 84 7.81 -1.10 21.84
CA ILE A 84 7.50 -2.43 21.32
C ILE A 84 6.69 -2.32 20.02
N GLU A 85 5.72 -1.44 19.94
CA GLU A 85 4.93 -1.20 18.73
C GLU A 85 5.80 -0.71 17.56
N GLU A 86 6.76 0.19 17.83
CA GLU A 86 7.70 0.68 16.80
C GLU A 86 8.63 -0.41 16.31
N PHE A 87 9.11 -1.31 17.20
CA PHE A 87 9.97 -2.42 16.81
C PHE A 87 9.21 -3.60 16.22
N SER A 88 7.95 -3.80 16.59
CA SER A 88 7.17 -4.96 16.11
C SER A 88 6.88 -4.89 14.62
N ASN A 89 7.14 -3.73 13.99
CA ASN A 89 6.91 -3.51 12.57
C ASN A 89 5.57 -4.13 12.15
N ASN A 90 4.55 -3.89 13.00
CA ASN A 90 3.19 -4.36 12.79
C ASN A 90 2.59 -3.59 11.61
N ASP A 91 3.12 -3.88 10.44
CA ASP A 91 2.43 -3.57 9.22
C ASP A 91 1.16 -4.42 9.22
N PHE A 92 0.09 -3.83 9.72
CA PHE A 92 -1.22 -4.50 9.78
C PHE A 92 -1.60 -5.10 8.43
N ILE A 93 -1.18 -4.48 7.35
CA ILE A 93 -1.38 -4.93 5.98
C ILE A 93 -0.69 -6.28 5.74
N LYS A 94 0.53 -6.48 6.26
CA LYS A 94 1.25 -7.76 6.17
C LYS A 94 0.55 -8.91 6.92
N LEU A 95 -0.29 -8.58 7.92
CA LEU A 95 -1.07 -9.58 8.66
C LEU A 95 -2.33 -10.04 7.89
N ILE A 96 -2.79 -9.27 6.91
CA ILE A 96 -3.94 -9.64 6.10
C ILE A 96 -3.48 -10.65 5.04
N LYS A 97 -3.83 -11.90 5.23
CA LYS A 97 -3.53 -12.96 4.26
C LYS A 97 -4.37 -12.75 3.00
N LYS A 98 -3.71 -12.77 1.84
CA LYS A 98 -4.38 -12.80 0.54
C LYS A 98 -5.15 -14.10 0.38
N VAL A 99 -6.27 -14.03 -0.28
CA VAL A 99 -7.13 -15.17 -0.60
C VAL A 99 -7.06 -15.37 -2.11
N GLU A 100 -6.60 -16.55 -2.51
CA GLU A 100 -6.65 -16.99 -3.91
C GLU A 100 -8.09 -17.22 -4.32
N TRP A 101 -8.47 -16.77 -5.51
CA TRP A 101 -9.80 -16.99 -6.05
C TRP A 101 -9.78 -17.19 -7.55
N ASP A 102 -10.84 -17.83 -8.05
CA ASP A 102 -11.09 -18.08 -9.46
C ASP A 102 -12.60 -17.99 -9.76
N SER A 103 -13.05 -18.56 -10.88
CA SER A 103 -14.45 -18.56 -11.29
C SER A 103 -15.40 -19.31 -10.35
N SER A 104 -14.90 -20.02 -9.36
CA SER A 104 -15.69 -20.70 -8.33
C SER A 104 -16.00 -19.83 -7.11
N LEU A 105 -15.57 -18.56 -7.11
CA LEU A 105 -15.87 -17.62 -6.05
C LEU A 105 -17.37 -17.30 -6.03
N ASP A 106 -18.10 -17.93 -5.12
CA ASP A 106 -19.56 -17.79 -5.01
C ASP A 106 -19.98 -16.52 -4.26
N ASP A 107 -19.20 -16.12 -3.25
CA ASP A 107 -19.44 -14.92 -2.45
C ASP A 107 -18.65 -13.74 -3.02
N LEU A 108 -19.30 -13.00 -3.89
CA LEU A 108 -18.72 -11.77 -4.42
C LEU A 108 -18.56 -10.76 -3.28
N ASN A 109 -17.41 -10.17 -3.20
CA ASN A 109 -16.99 -9.19 -2.21
C ASN A 109 -17.77 -7.88 -2.33
N ILE A 110 -19.06 -7.89 -1.96
CA ILE A 110 -20.04 -6.83 -2.18
C ILE A 110 -20.42 -6.15 -0.86
N PHE A 111 -20.38 -4.82 -0.86
CA PHE A 111 -20.79 -3.97 0.25
C PHE A 111 -21.91 -3.04 -0.20
N ASP A 112 -22.91 -2.87 0.66
CA ASP A 112 -23.97 -1.89 0.43
C ASP A 112 -23.44 -0.48 0.79
N PHE A 113 -23.52 0.45 -0.16
CA PHE A 113 -23.17 1.83 0.11
C PHE A 113 -24.30 2.51 0.88
N LYS A 114 -23.98 3.08 2.05
CA LYS A 114 -24.90 3.83 2.90
C LYS A 114 -24.39 5.24 3.13
N GLU A 115 -25.26 6.14 3.59
CA GLU A 115 -24.91 7.55 3.80
C GLU A 115 -23.71 7.76 4.73
N ASN A 116 -23.54 6.88 5.73
CA ASN A 116 -22.44 6.88 6.69
C ASN A 116 -21.31 5.92 6.35
N PHE A 117 -21.23 5.44 5.10
CA PHE A 117 -20.25 4.41 4.68
C PHE A 117 -18.80 4.77 5.04
N PHE A 118 -18.43 6.05 5.02
CA PHE A 118 -17.09 6.52 5.37
C PHE A 118 -16.84 6.57 6.89
N GLU A 119 -17.85 6.27 7.70
CA GLU A 119 -17.65 6.06 9.13
C GLU A 119 -16.92 4.72 9.36
N LYS A 120 -16.10 4.71 10.39
CA LYS A 120 -14.93 3.84 10.58
C LYS A 120 -15.08 2.35 10.23
N GLU A 121 -16.17 1.70 10.59
CA GLU A 121 -16.23 0.23 10.56
C GLU A 121 -16.52 -0.33 9.15
N GLU A 122 -17.49 0.23 8.44
CA GLU A 122 -17.85 -0.28 7.11
C GLU A 122 -16.75 -0.04 6.08
N MET A 123 -16.14 1.15 6.09
CA MET A 123 -14.97 1.44 5.24
C MET A 123 -13.79 0.54 5.60
N TYR A 124 -13.51 0.36 6.88
CA TYR A 124 -12.44 -0.53 7.34
C TYR A 124 -12.65 -1.96 6.83
N ASN A 125 -13.85 -2.52 6.97
CA ASN A 125 -14.16 -3.87 6.51
C ASN A 125 -14.03 -4.00 4.99
N ALA A 126 -14.47 -3.00 4.23
CA ALA A 126 -14.31 -2.97 2.79
C ALA A 126 -12.83 -2.91 2.37
N LEU A 127 -12.01 -2.10 3.04
CA LEU A 127 -10.57 -2.02 2.79
C LEU A 127 -9.84 -3.33 3.15
N VAL A 128 -10.16 -3.94 4.29
CA VAL A 128 -9.61 -5.27 4.65
C VAL A 128 -9.97 -6.31 3.59
N SER A 129 -11.20 -6.29 3.12
CA SER A 129 -11.68 -7.18 2.08
C SER A 129 -10.97 -6.92 0.74
N PHE A 130 -10.78 -5.65 0.38
CA PHE A 130 -9.98 -5.27 -0.78
C PHE A 130 -8.55 -5.83 -0.72
N TYR A 131 -7.88 -5.75 0.44
CA TYR A 131 -6.54 -6.33 0.62
C TYR A 131 -6.50 -7.85 0.50
N LYS A 132 -7.58 -8.54 0.91
CA LYS A 132 -7.69 -10.01 0.81
C LYS A 132 -7.85 -10.47 -0.64
N TYR A 133 -8.76 -9.84 -1.37
CA TYR A 133 -9.23 -10.31 -2.67
C TYR A 133 -8.70 -9.51 -3.87
N GLY A 134 -8.11 -8.33 -3.62
CA GLY A 134 -7.65 -7.42 -4.67
C GLY A 134 -8.76 -6.62 -5.35
N PHE A 135 -10.03 -6.83 -4.97
CA PHE A 135 -11.18 -6.07 -5.44
C PHE A 135 -12.25 -5.96 -4.37
N VAL A 136 -13.17 -5.02 -4.56
CA VAL A 136 -14.40 -4.85 -3.77
C VAL A 136 -15.48 -4.24 -4.65
N ILE A 137 -16.72 -4.62 -4.44
CA ILE A 137 -17.87 -4.11 -5.17
C ILE A 137 -18.80 -3.36 -4.20
N PHE A 138 -19.23 -2.17 -4.60
CA PHE A 138 -20.21 -1.38 -3.85
C PHE A 138 -21.52 -1.33 -4.60
N LYS A 139 -22.64 -1.64 -3.92
CA LYS A 139 -24.00 -1.49 -4.42
C LYS A 139 -24.62 -0.18 -3.95
N ASP A 140 -25.66 0.23 -4.59
CA ASP A 140 -26.49 1.39 -4.24
C ASP A 140 -25.72 2.70 -4.15
N VAL A 141 -24.63 2.78 -4.93
CA VAL A 141 -23.80 3.97 -5.03
C VAL A 141 -24.55 5.05 -5.80
N PRO A 142 -24.62 6.31 -5.29
CA PRO A 142 -25.29 7.40 -5.98
C PRO A 142 -24.70 7.69 -7.37
N THR A 143 -25.57 7.77 -8.40
CA THR A 143 -25.15 8.06 -9.78
C THR A 143 -25.10 9.58 -10.08
N LYS A 144 -24.75 10.38 -9.07
CA LYS A 144 -24.65 11.83 -9.18
C LYS A 144 -23.29 12.26 -9.74
N ASP A 145 -23.28 13.38 -10.45
CA ASP A 145 -22.06 14.04 -10.90
C ASP A 145 -21.07 14.25 -9.73
N ASN A 146 -19.79 14.06 -10.00
CA ASN A 146 -18.70 14.18 -9.04
C ASN A 146 -18.71 13.19 -7.86
N PHE A 147 -19.68 12.27 -7.78
CA PHE A 147 -19.70 11.30 -6.69
C PHE A 147 -18.43 10.45 -6.66
N LEU A 148 -17.99 9.95 -7.83
CA LEU A 148 -16.78 9.14 -7.97
C LEU A 148 -15.54 9.84 -7.40
N ILE A 149 -15.37 11.13 -7.69
CA ILE A 149 -14.23 11.92 -7.21
C ILE A 149 -14.31 12.12 -5.69
N ASN A 150 -15.49 12.41 -5.17
CA ASN A 150 -15.68 12.56 -3.72
C ASN A 150 -15.41 11.23 -2.98
N PHE A 151 -15.89 10.12 -3.53
CA PHE A 151 -15.61 8.78 -3.01
C PHE A 151 -14.10 8.48 -3.00
N ALA A 152 -13.42 8.72 -4.12
CA ALA A 152 -11.98 8.50 -4.24
C ALA A 152 -11.18 9.37 -3.26
N ASN A 153 -11.52 10.66 -3.12
CA ASN A 153 -10.87 11.58 -2.19
C ASN A 153 -11.10 11.23 -0.71
N ALA A 154 -12.17 10.52 -0.38
CA ALA A 154 -12.39 10.02 0.98
C ALA A 154 -11.44 8.85 1.35
N ILE A 155 -10.93 8.13 0.35
CA ILE A 155 -9.94 7.05 0.53
C ILE A 155 -8.52 7.63 0.46
N GLY A 156 -8.25 8.50 -0.51
CA GLY A 156 -6.93 9.08 -0.72
C GLY A 156 -6.89 10.06 -1.90
N SER A 157 -5.72 10.59 -2.18
CA SER A 157 -5.54 11.57 -3.26
C SER A 157 -5.73 10.93 -4.63
N VAL A 158 -6.56 11.55 -5.47
CA VAL A 158 -6.75 11.12 -6.86
C VAL A 158 -5.52 11.47 -7.70
N ARG A 159 -4.97 10.49 -8.39
CA ARG A 159 -3.86 10.70 -9.30
C ARG A 159 -4.35 11.21 -10.65
N ARG A 160 -4.02 12.44 -10.98
CA ARG A 160 -4.28 13.00 -12.31
C ARG A 160 -3.34 12.37 -13.35
N THR A 161 -3.90 11.97 -14.49
CA THR A 161 -3.17 11.40 -15.63
C THR A 161 -3.37 12.25 -16.89
N ASN A 162 -2.84 11.81 -18.05
CA ASN A 162 -3.16 12.41 -19.35
C ASN A 162 -4.64 12.25 -19.74
N PHE A 163 -5.39 11.36 -19.08
CA PHE A 163 -6.84 11.22 -19.24
C PHE A 163 -7.62 12.12 -18.27
N GLY A 164 -6.95 12.87 -17.41
CA GLY A 164 -7.58 13.67 -16.35
C GLY A 164 -7.56 12.95 -14.99
N GLU A 165 -8.39 13.41 -14.07
CA GLU A 165 -8.65 12.80 -12.76
C GLU A 165 -9.65 11.66 -12.88
N PHE A 166 -10.61 11.81 -13.77
CA PHE A 166 -11.57 10.77 -14.19
C PHE A 166 -11.91 10.94 -15.66
N PHE A 167 -12.49 9.94 -16.26
CA PHE A 167 -12.99 9.96 -17.64
C PHE A 167 -14.16 9.00 -17.79
N ASN A 168 -15.03 9.32 -18.77
CA ASN A 168 -16.18 8.48 -19.07
C ASN A 168 -15.78 7.39 -20.07
N VAL A 169 -16.04 6.13 -19.69
CA VAL A 169 -15.87 4.96 -20.58
C VAL A 169 -17.14 4.79 -21.39
N ARG A 170 -17.10 5.24 -22.65
CA ARG A 170 -18.20 5.11 -23.61
C ARG A 170 -17.65 5.11 -25.04
N SER A 171 -18.38 4.50 -25.96
CA SER A 171 -18.01 4.54 -27.39
C SER A 171 -18.00 5.97 -27.91
N LYS A 172 -16.97 6.31 -28.69
CA LYS A 172 -16.79 7.63 -29.32
C LYS A 172 -16.63 7.47 -30.84
N PRO A 173 -17.07 8.47 -31.66
CA PRO A 173 -16.91 8.40 -33.10
C PRO A 173 -15.45 8.38 -33.58
N ASP A 174 -14.54 9.05 -32.84
CA ASP A 174 -13.10 9.11 -33.14
C ASP A 174 -12.32 8.71 -31.87
N PRO A 175 -12.20 7.38 -31.60
CA PRO A 175 -11.58 6.88 -30.40
C PRO A 175 -10.06 6.97 -30.49
N ASN A 176 -9.42 7.49 -29.45
CA ASN A 176 -7.97 7.50 -29.28
C ASN A 176 -7.46 6.36 -28.38
N ASP A 177 -8.37 5.52 -27.88
CA ASP A 177 -8.08 4.30 -27.12
C ASP A 177 -9.17 3.26 -27.40
N LEU A 178 -8.82 1.98 -27.38
CA LEU A 178 -9.79 0.87 -27.56
C LEU A 178 -10.87 0.85 -26.49
N ALA A 179 -10.63 1.39 -25.30
CA ALA A 179 -11.63 1.55 -24.26
C ALA A 179 -12.82 2.45 -24.66
N TYR A 180 -12.68 3.25 -25.74
CA TYR A 180 -13.74 4.11 -26.29
C TYR A 180 -14.40 3.48 -27.52
N THR A 181 -14.24 2.18 -27.70
CA THR A 181 -14.89 1.41 -28.78
C THR A 181 -15.87 0.38 -28.21
N SER A 182 -16.62 -0.28 -29.08
CA SER A 182 -17.47 -1.42 -28.71
C SER A 182 -16.74 -2.78 -28.76
N LEU A 183 -15.43 -2.76 -28.98
CA LEU A 183 -14.63 -3.99 -29.06
C LEU A 183 -14.38 -4.56 -27.66
N PRO A 184 -14.39 -5.90 -27.51
CA PRO A 184 -14.03 -6.52 -26.25
C PRO A 184 -12.55 -6.30 -25.94
N LEU A 185 -12.22 -6.10 -24.68
CA LEU A 185 -10.85 -5.99 -24.19
C LEU A 185 -10.47 -7.25 -23.42
N ALA A 186 -9.32 -7.83 -23.75
CA ALA A 186 -8.75 -8.90 -22.96
C ALA A 186 -8.36 -8.41 -21.54
N PRO A 187 -8.29 -9.31 -20.54
CA PRO A 187 -7.80 -8.96 -19.22
C PRO A 187 -6.45 -8.22 -19.29
N HIS A 188 -6.34 -7.12 -18.57
CA HIS A 188 -5.16 -6.27 -18.56
C HIS A 188 -5.10 -5.43 -17.28
N THR A 189 -3.93 -4.91 -16.99
CA THR A 189 -3.76 -3.84 -16.00
C THR A 189 -3.67 -2.49 -16.72
N ASP A 190 -4.25 -1.46 -16.12
CA ASP A 190 -4.24 -0.13 -16.73
C ASP A 190 -2.92 0.61 -16.51
N ASN A 191 -2.57 1.43 -17.50
CA ASN A 191 -1.41 2.32 -17.48
C ASN A 191 -0.06 1.63 -17.15
N PRO A 192 0.26 0.46 -17.74
CA PRO A 192 1.51 -0.25 -17.44
C PRO A 192 2.77 0.52 -17.90
N TYR A 193 2.62 1.53 -18.74
CA TYR A 193 3.67 2.44 -19.23
C TYR A 193 4.01 3.58 -18.26
N ARG A 194 3.51 3.54 -17.01
CA ARG A 194 3.78 4.54 -15.97
C ARG A 194 4.62 3.97 -14.86
N ASN A 195 5.48 4.80 -14.29
CA ASN A 195 6.25 4.46 -13.10
C ASN A 195 6.14 5.59 -12.05
N PRO A 196 5.58 5.32 -10.85
CA PRO A 196 4.85 4.10 -10.50
C PRO A 196 3.54 3.96 -11.29
N VAL A 197 3.05 2.74 -11.44
CA VAL A 197 1.71 2.51 -12.00
C VAL A 197 0.63 3.09 -11.08
N PRO A 198 -0.58 3.44 -11.57
CA PRO A 198 -1.72 3.74 -10.72
C PRO A 198 -2.05 2.52 -9.84
N CYS A 199 -2.32 2.74 -8.54
CA CYS A 199 -2.51 1.65 -7.60
C CYS A 199 -3.93 1.08 -7.65
N ILE A 200 -4.94 1.93 -7.44
CA ILE A 200 -6.36 1.54 -7.35
C ILE A 200 -7.11 2.19 -8.49
N GLN A 201 -7.91 1.40 -9.18
CA GLN A 201 -8.87 1.86 -10.17
C GLN A 201 -10.28 1.73 -9.62
N ILE A 202 -11.09 2.77 -9.80
CA ILE A 202 -12.49 2.76 -9.45
C ILE A 202 -13.31 2.87 -10.73
N LEU A 203 -14.16 1.89 -10.97
CA LEU A 203 -15.10 1.89 -12.08
C LEU A 203 -16.51 2.10 -11.54
N HIS A 204 -17.17 3.20 -11.93
CA HIS A 204 -18.50 3.57 -11.48
C HIS A 204 -19.50 3.38 -12.61
N CYS A 205 -20.42 2.45 -12.47
CA CYS A 205 -21.52 2.24 -13.41
C CYS A 205 -22.60 3.30 -13.15
N ILE A 206 -22.73 4.27 -14.03
CA ILE A 206 -23.76 5.32 -13.95
C ILE A 206 -25.02 4.86 -14.68
N GLU A 207 -24.87 4.20 -15.83
CA GLU A 207 -25.95 3.77 -16.70
C GLU A 207 -25.55 2.48 -17.40
N ASN A 208 -26.45 1.52 -17.44
CA ASN A 208 -26.29 0.26 -18.21
C ASN A 208 -27.65 -0.18 -18.76
N GLU A 209 -27.93 0.22 -19.99
CA GLU A 209 -29.18 -0.09 -20.69
C GLU A 209 -29.03 -1.21 -21.74
N VAL A 210 -27.82 -1.80 -21.83
CA VAL A 210 -27.53 -2.83 -22.83
C VAL A 210 -27.56 -4.24 -22.25
N SER A 211 -27.88 -5.22 -23.08
CA SER A 211 -27.65 -6.63 -22.75
C SER A 211 -26.18 -6.98 -23.02
N GLY A 212 -25.47 -7.48 -22.02
CA GLY A 212 -24.04 -7.78 -22.11
C GLY A 212 -23.16 -6.66 -21.53
N GLY A 213 -21.95 -6.46 -22.06
CA GLY A 213 -20.99 -5.48 -21.55
C GLY A 213 -20.42 -5.83 -20.18
N TYR A 214 -20.33 -7.12 -19.86
CA TYR A 214 -19.81 -7.59 -18.58
C TYR A 214 -18.32 -7.27 -18.45
N SER A 215 -17.92 -6.79 -17.25
CA SER A 215 -16.53 -6.71 -16.84
C SER A 215 -16.11 -8.02 -16.20
N THR A 216 -14.97 -8.55 -16.62
CA THR A 216 -14.36 -9.75 -16.03
C THR A 216 -13.17 -9.35 -15.18
N LEU A 217 -12.98 -10.03 -14.06
CA LEU A 217 -11.80 -9.89 -13.20
C LEU A 217 -11.02 -11.19 -13.23
N VAL A 218 -9.69 -11.05 -13.15
CA VAL A 218 -8.74 -12.17 -13.04
C VAL A 218 -7.84 -11.89 -11.85
N ASP A 219 -7.74 -12.86 -10.94
CA ASP A 219 -6.82 -12.74 -9.82
C ASP A 219 -5.37 -12.95 -10.29
N GLY A 220 -4.64 -11.86 -10.45
CA GLY A 220 -3.23 -11.89 -10.85
C GLY A 220 -2.34 -12.60 -9.84
N TYR A 221 -2.72 -12.61 -8.55
CA TYR A 221 -2.00 -13.35 -7.52
C TYR A 221 -2.15 -14.86 -7.72
N THR A 222 -3.37 -15.37 -7.83
CA THR A 222 -3.65 -16.79 -8.09
C THR A 222 -3.01 -17.28 -9.39
N VAL A 223 -3.09 -16.48 -10.47
CA VAL A 223 -2.42 -16.81 -11.74
C VAL A 223 -0.91 -16.92 -11.57
N THR A 224 -0.31 -16.00 -10.83
CA THR A 224 1.14 -15.99 -10.57
C THR A 224 1.59 -17.19 -9.74
N GLU A 225 0.86 -17.53 -8.66
CA GLU A 225 1.17 -18.69 -7.84
C GLU A 225 0.99 -20.02 -8.60
N ASN A 226 -0.04 -20.12 -9.43
CA ASN A 226 -0.22 -21.27 -10.32
C ASN A 226 0.90 -21.40 -11.35
N LEU A 227 1.33 -20.30 -11.94
CA LEU A 227 2.45 -20.29 -12.89
C LEU A 227 3.75 -20.73 -12.20
N LYS A 228 4.05 -20.16 -11.02
CA LYS A 228 5.21 -20.53 -10.21
C LYS A 228 5.28 -22.02 -9.91
N LYS A 229 4.12 -22.64 -9.66
CA LYS A 229 3.99 -24.07 -9.34
C LYS A 229 4.09 -24.96 -10.58
N ASN A 230 3.45 -24.57 -11.69
CA ASN A 230 3.28 -25.44 -12.85
C ASN A 230 4.33 -25.24 -13.94
N ASP A 231 4.92 -24.02 -14.03
CA ASP A 231 5.97 -23.66 -14.98
C ASP A 231 6.96 -22.66 -14.33
N PRO A 232 7.88 -23.16 -13.47
CA PRO A 232 8.86 -22.31 -12.79
C PRO A 232 9.80 -21.54 -13.75
N ASP A 233 10.06 -22.10 -14.92
CA ASP A 233 10.95 -21.45 -15.90
C ASP A 233 10.26 -20.24 -16.52
N ALA A 234 9.00 -20.36 -16.91
CA ALA A 234 8.20 -19.21 -17.36
C ALA A 234 8.04 -18.18 -16.24
N TYR A 235 7.73 -18.61 -15.01
CA TYR A 235 7.66 -17.71 -13.86
C TYR A 235 8.94 -16.90 -13.67
N LYS A 236 10.10 -17.57 -13.74
CA LYS A 236 11.42 -16.92 -13.63
C LYS A 236 11.61 -15.85 -14.72
N ILE A 237 11.29 -16.19 -15.96
CA ILE A 237 11.40 -15.24 -17.08
C ILE A 237 10.51 -14.00 -16.81
N LEU A 238 9.27 -14.20 -16.40
CA LEU A 238 8.32 -13.09 -16.20
C LEU A 238 8.63 -12.22 -14.96
N THR A 239 9.46 -12.71 -14.03
CA THR A 239 9.95 -11.94 -12.88
C THR A 239 11.31 -11.27 -13.09
N GLU A 240 12.07 -11.64 -14.15
CA GLU A 240 13.44 -11.14 -14.37
C GLU A 240 13.58 -10.35 -15.65
N VAL A 241 12.76 -10.64 -16.68
CA VAL A 241 12.88 -10.01 -18.00
C VAL A 241 11.94 -8.81 -18.10
N LYS A 242 12.53 -7.65 -18.40
CA LYS A 242 11.76 -6.42 -18.64
C LYS A 242 11.25 -6.39 -20.07
N VAL A 243 9.98 -6.06 -20.20
CA VAL A 243 9.34 -5.78 -21.48
C VAL A 243 8.96 -4.30 -21.56
N ARG A 244 8.82 -3.80 -22.76
CA ARG A 244 8.41 -2.42 -23.00
C ARG A 244 6.88 -2.32 -22.93
N PHE A 245 6.41 -1.26 -22.26
CA PHE A 245 5.03 -0.78 -22.33
C PHE A 245 5.04 0.62 -22.90
N LYS A 246 4.35 0.84 -24.01
CA LYS A 246 4.32 2.13 -24.67
C LYS A 246 2.90 2.57 -24.99
N PHE A 247 2.59 3.82 -24.70
CA PHE A 247 1.37 4.49 -25.08
C PHE A 247 1.70 5.75 -25.87
N THR A 248 1.01 5.98 -26.98
CA THR A 248 1.17 7.17 -27.81
C THR A 248 -0.21 7.75 -28.14
N ASP A 249 -0.36 9.04 -27.91
CA ASP A 249 -1.48 9.85 -28.35
C ASP A 249 -0.92 11.14 -28.99
N LYS A 250 -1.78 11.98 -29.59
CA LYS A 250 -1.39 13.18 -30.37
C LYS A 250 -0.31 14.05 -29.71
N ASN A 251 -0.37 14.19 -28.38
CA ASN A 251 0.50 15.10 -27.63
C ASN A 251 1.28 14.40 -26.50
N VAL A 252 1.16 13.08 -26.36
CA VAL A 252 1.74 12.36 -25.24
C VAL A 252 2.35 11.06 -25.73
N MET A 253 3.60 10.82 -25.37
CA MET A 253 4.26 9.53 -25.48
C MET A 253 4.75 9.12 -24.10
N LEU A 254 4.30 7.98 -23.61
CA LEU A 254 4.66 7.41 -22.32
C LEU A 254 5.25 6.02 -22.55
N GLU A 255 6.36 5.75 -21.90
CA GLU A 255 7.06 4.49 -22.02
C GLU A 255 7.69 4.10 -20.68
N ASP A 256 7.61 2.83 -20.35
CA ASP A 256 8.34 2.24 -19.23
C ASP A 256 8.72 0.79 -19.56
N TRP A 257 9.84 0.34 -18.99
CA TRP A 257 10.32 -1.04 -19.11
C TRP A 257 10.22 -1.73 -17.77
N SER A 258 9.53 -2.84 -17.72
CA SER A 258 9.27 -3.52 -16.46
C SER A 258 9.03 -5.00 -16.65
N GLU A 259 9.26 -5.77 -15.60
CA GLU A 259 8.85 -7.16 -15.50
C GLU A 259 7.31 -7.25 -15.51
N LEU A 260 6.77 -8.38 -15.98
CA LEU A 260 5.33 -8.63 -15.91
C LEU A 260 4.87 -8.96 -14.48
N ILE A 261 5.69 -9.69 -13.74
CA ILE A 261 5.45 -10.06 -12.34
C ILE A 261 6.47 -9.34 -11.48
N HIS A 262 6.00 -8.48 -10.59
CA HIS A 262 6.84 -7.76 -9.64
C HIS A 262 6.84 -8.46 -8.29
N LEU A 263 8.01 -8.61 -7.75
CA LEU A 263 8.24 -9.09 -6.38
C LEU A 263 8.69 -7.92 -5.50
N ASP A 264 8.45 -8.03 -4.20
CA ASP A 264 9.05 -7.13 -3.21
C ASP A 264 10.50 -7.54 -2.90
N ASP A 265 11.15 -6.82 -2.00
CA ASP A 265 12.55 -7.07 -1.61
C ASP A 265 12.73 -8.43 -0.92
N GLU A 266 11.65 -8.98 -0.35
CA GLU A 266 11.60 -10.31 0.30
C GLU A 266 11.22 -11.43 -0.70
N LYS A 267 11.07 -11.09 -1.99
CA LYS A 267 10.66 -12.01 -3.07
C LYS A 267 9.22 -12.50 -2.97
N ASN A 268 8.36 -11.79 -2.25
CA ASN A 268 6.93 -12.04 -2.26
C ASN A 268 6.26 -11.32 -3.44
N PHE A 269 5.14 -11.85 -3.89
CA PHE A 269 4.32 -11.21 -4.92
C PHE A 269 3.89 -9.80 -4.53
N LYS A 270 4.16 -8.84 -5.39
CA LYS A 270 3.78 -7.43 -5.22
C LYS A 270 2.66 -7.00 -6.16
N GLN A 271 2.84 -7.22 -7.45
CA GLN A 271 1.87 -6.82 -8.48
C GLN A 271 2.12 -7.53 -9.82
N VAL A 272 1.12 -7.50 -10.68
CA VAL A 272 1.24 -7.83 -12.12
C VAL A 272 1.12 -6.55 -12.93
N ARG A 273 1.93 -6.43 -13.99
CA ARG A 273 1.79 -5.44 -15.07
C ARG A 273 1.62 -6.19 -16.38
N PHE A 274 0.43 -6.12 -16.94
CA PHE A 274 0.12 -6.86 -18.16
C PHE A 274 -0.86 -6.09 -19.04
N SER A 275 -0.51 -5.91 -20.29
CA SER A 275 -1.44 -5.40 -21.28
C SER A 275 -1.08 -5.97 -22.65
N PRO A 276 -1.93 -6.80 -23.25
CA PRO A 276 -1.67 -7.38 -24.57
C PRO A 276 -1.85 -6.37 -25.71
N ARG A 277 -2.26 -5.14 -25.39
CA ARG A 277 -2.53 -4.07 -26.37
C ARG A 277 -1.40 -3.06 -26.50
N LEU A 278 -0.50 -3.04 -25.55
CA LEU A 278 0.52 -2.00 -25.42
C LEU A 278 1.90 -2.64 -25.50
N ASP A 279 2.58 -2.33 -26.57
CA ASP A 279 3.99 -2.63 -26.76
C ASP A 279 4.81 -1.46 -26.23
#